data_4ed92c5509d276429cc3c52f0b18ece0
#
_entry.id   4ed92c5509d276429cc3c52f0b18ece0
#
_cell.length_a   1.000
_cell.length_b   1.000
_cell.length_c   1.000
_cell.angle_alpha   90.00
_cell.angle_beta   90.00
_cell.angle_gamma   90.00
#
_symmetry.space_group_name_H-M   'P 1'
#
loop_
_entity.id
_entity.type
_entity.pdbx_description
1 polymer ?
#
loop_
_entity_poly.entity_id
_entity_poly.type
_entity_poly.pdbx_seq_one_letter_code
_entity_poly.pdbx_strand_id
1 'polypeptide(L)'
;MLLKKSGINFIDSLEEVQKNDWNSCVGNDHPFTQYEFLLALEESKSACTQTGWKSHHYIEYDEESKIMAICPLYLKSHSYGEYIFDHAWADAYHRHGLSYYPKLQSAIPFTPVTGDRIFLNKKIKNKKNKIKEIINNIIAEAKRLDVSSAHFNFINS
;
A
#
# COMPACT_ATOMS: atom_id res chain seq x y z
N MET A 1 -16.12 19.84 11.90
CA MET A 1 -15.88 20.20 10.47
C MET A 1 -14.82 19.22 9.95
N LEU A 2 -15.20 18.27 9.12
CA LEU A 2 -14.24 17.36 8.51
C LEU A 2 -13.34 18.18 7.59
N LEU A 3 -12.03 18.13 7.80
CA LEU A 3 -11.06 18.78 6.92
C LEU A 3 -11.23 18.21 5.52
N LYS A 4 -11.40 19.10 4.54
CA LYS A 4 -11.52 18.71 3.12
C LYS A 4 -10.20 18.08 2.68
N LYS A 5 -10.20 16.77 2.39
CA LYS A 5 -9.02 16.06 1.88
C LYS A 5 -8.93 16.29 0.37
N SER A 6 -7.75 16.63 -0.14
CA SER A 6 -7.48 16.75 -1.57
C SER A 6 -6.05 16.31 -1.88
N GLY A 7 -5.82 15.90 -3.13
CA GLY A 7 -4.50 15.45 -3.58
C GLY A 7 -4.06 14.12 -2.98
N ILE A 8 -2.75 13.92 -2.93
CA ILE A 8 -2.12 12.68 -2.50
C ILE A 8 -1.93 12.68 -0.99
N ASN A 9 -2.33 11.59 -0.35
CA ASN A 9 -2.17 11.37 1.08
C ASN A 9 -1.62 9.97 1.32
N PHE A 10 -0.74 9.83 2.30
CA PHE A 10 -0.35 8.54 2.87
C PHE A 10 -0.96 8.45 4.26
N ILE A 11 -1.72 7.41 4.52
CA ILE A 11 -2.42 7.21 5.79
C ILE A 11 -1.85 6.00 6.52
N ASP A 12 -1.72 6.11 7.82
CA ASP A 12 -1.14 5.07 8.68
C ASP A 12 -2.20 4.15 9.32
N SER A 13 -3.49 4.43 9.07
CA SER A 13 -4.61 3.57 9.48
C SER A 13 -5.82 3.75 8.56
N LEU A 14 -6.55 2.66 8.34
CA LEU A 14 -7.83 2.70 7.61
C LEU A 14 -8.93 3.44 8.35
N GLU A 15 -8.82 3.66 9.66
CA GLU A 15 -9.74 4.51 10.41
C GLU A 15 -9.80 5.96 9.90
N GLU A 16 -8.77 6.41 9.15
CA GLU A 16 -8.70 7.74 8.56
C GLU A 16 -9.58 7.91 7.31
N VAL A 17 -10.17 6.82 6.79
CA VAL A 17 -10.97 6.82 5.57
C VAL A 17 -12.33 6.17 5.80
N GLN A 18 -13.34 6.61 5.03
CA GLN A 18 -14.66 6.01 5.11
C GLN A 18 -14.71 4.68 4.35
N LYS A 19 -15.27 3.64 4.99
CA LYS A 19 -15.44 2.30 4.41
C LYS A 19 -16.05 2.32 3.00
N ASN A 20 -17.14 3.07 2.83
CA ASN A 20 -17.85 3.11 1.54
C ASN A 20 -17.00 3.73 0.44
N ASP A 21 -16.19 4.74 0.76
CA ASP A 21 -15.32 5.41 -0.20
C ASP A 21 -14.19 4.48 -0.63
N TRP A 22 -13.57 3.77 0.34
CA TRP A 22 -12.56 2.75 0.06
C TRP A 22 -13.12 1.64 -0.83
N ASN A 23 -14.20 0.98 -0.38
CA ASN A 23 -14.78 -0.16 -1.09
C ASN A 23 -15.32 0.21 -2.48
N SER A 24 -15.82 1.44 -2.67
CA SER A 24 -16.23 1.93 -3.99
C SER A 24 -15.06 2.05 -4.97
N CYS A 25 -13.87 2.33 -4.48
CA CYS A 25 -12.67 2.44 -5.30
C CYS A 25 -12.05 1.06 -5.60
N VAL A 26 -11.91 0.19 -4.60
CA VAL A 26 -11.30 -1.14 -4.77
C VAL A 26 -12.22 -2.13 -5.48
N GLY A 27 -13.55 -1.91 -5.48
CA GLY A 27 -14.53 -2.82 -6.07
C GLY A 27 -14.79 -4.04 -5.19
N ASN A 28 -15.55 -5.01 -5.73
CA ASN A 28 -16.02 -6.18 -4.97
C ASN A 28 -15.36 -7.51 -5.42
N ASP A 29 -14.42 -7.44 -6.36
CA ASP A 29 -13.90 -8.66 -7.01
C ASP A 29 -12.89 -9.42 -6.14
N HIS A 30 -12.34 -8.76 -5.11
CA HIS A 30 -11.28 -9.32 -4.31
C HIS A 30 -11.53 -9.08 -2.80
N PRO A 31 -11.89 -10.11 -2.02
CA PRO A 31 -12.29 -9.95 -0.62
C PRO A 31 -11.16 -9.43 0.27
N PHE A 32 -9.90 -9.76 -0.04
CA PHE A 32 -8.74 -9.40 0.77
C PHE A 32 -8.28 -7.93 0.62
N THR A 33 -8.87 -7.18 -0.31
CA THR A 33 -8.62 -5.73 -0.47
C THR A 33 -9.74 -4.86 0.09
N GLN A 34 -10.82 -5.50 0.57
CA GLN A 34 -11.93 -4.79 1.19
C GLN A 34 -11.50 -4.12 2.49
N TYR A 35 -12.11 -2.99 2.77
CA TYR A 35 -11.87 -2.20 3.98
C TYR A 35 -11.93 -3.05 5.25
N GLU A 36 -12.96 -3.89 5.36
CA GLU A 36 -13.22 -4.71 6.55
C GLU A 36 -12.10 -5.72 6.82
N PHE A 37 -11.57 -6.34 5.76
CA PHE A 37 -10.49 -7.30 5.91
C PHE A 37 -9.20 -6.62 6.36
N LEU A 38 -8.82 -5.53 5.69
CA LEU A 38 -7.59 -4.81 6.01
C LEU A 38 -7.67 -4.12 7.37
N LEU A 39 -8.82 -3.54 7.72
CA LEU A 39 -9.05 -2.96 9.05
C LEU A 39 -8.97 -4.03 10.15
N ALA A 40 -9.54 -5.21 9.94
CA ALA A 40 -9.44 -6.31 10.90
C ALA A 40 -7.99 -6.73 11.17
N LEU A 41 -7.10 -6.65 10.17
CA LEU A 41 -5.66 -6.90 10.36
C LEU A 41 -5.00 -5.80 11.22
N GLU A 42 -5.42 -4.55 11.08
CA GLU A 42 -4.94 -3.44 11.92
C GLU A 42 -5.46 -3.55 13.36
N GLU A 43 -6.77 -3.71 13.55
CA GLU A 43 -7.44 -3.81 14.85
C GLU A 43 -6.95 -5.01 15.67
N SER A 44 -6.76 -6.17 15.03
CA SER A 44 -6.19 -7.36 15.67
C SER A 44 -4.70 -7.25 15.97
N LYS A 45 -4.05 -6.17 15.49
CA LYS A 45 -2.59 -5.99 15.53
C LYS A 45 -1.80 -7.08 14.80
N SER A 46 -2.46 -7.82 13.90
CA SER A 46 -1.77 -8.75 13.00
C SER A 46 -0.91 -7.99 11.98
N ALA A 47 -1.40 -6.85 11.47
CA ALA A 47 -0.63 -5.92 10.67
C ALA A 47 -0.38 -4.64 11.48
N CYS A 48 0.81 -4.51 12.04
CA CYS A 48 1.23 -3.36 12.84
C CYS A 48 2.77 -3.22 12.81
N THR A 49 3.29 -2.18 13.44
CA THR A 49 4.75 -1.94 13.51
C THR A 49 5.48 -3.11 14.15
N GLN A 50 4.94 -3.72 15.21
CA GLN A 50 5.55 -4.83 15.94
C GLN A 50 5.66 -6.11 15.11
N THR A 51 4.73 -6.33 14.21
CA THR A 51 4.73 -7.48 13.29
C THR A 51 5.45 -7.18 11.97
N GLY A 52 6.04 -5.99 11.84
CA GLY A 52 6.74 -5.55 10.64
C GLY A 52 5.84 -5.18 9.47
N TRP A 53 4.56 -4.92 9.72
CA TRP A 53 3.56 -4.52 8.73
C TRP A 53 2.91 -3.19 9.13
N LYS A 54 3.67 -2.10 9.20
CA LYS A 54 3.10 -0.79 9.49
C LYS A 54 2.32 -0.29 8.27
N SER A 55 1.01 -0.04 8.43
CA SER A 55 0.18 0.57 7.39
C SER A 55 0.74 1.92 6.95
N HIS A 56 0.74 2.18 5.65
CA HIS A 56 1.16 3.43 5.04
C HIS A 56 0.50 3.56 3.65
N HIS A 57 -0.84 3.51 3.63
CA HIS A 57 -1.63 3.39 2.40
C HIS A 57 -1.62 4.67 1.60
N TYR A 58 -1.38 4.55 0.28
CA TYR A 58 -1.56 5.65 -0.67
C TYR A 58 -3.03 5.87 -0.96
N ILE A 59 -3.49 7.09 -0.83
CA ILE A 59 -4.83 7.52 -1.25
C ILE A 59 -4.73 8.86 -1.98
N GLU A 60 -5.43 8.97 -3.09
CA GLU A 60 -5.56 10.21 -3.83
C GLU A 60 -7.02 10.66 -3.84
N TYR A 61 -7.24 11.92 -3.52
CA TYR A 61 -8.55 12.58 -3.50
C TYR A 61 -8.64 13.65 -4.57
N ASP A 62 -9.84 13.80 -5.17
CA ASP A 62 -10.16 14.95 -5.99
C ASP A 62 -10.48 16.20 -5.14
N GLU A 63 -10.82 17.31 -5.81
CA GLU A 63 -11.17 18.57 -5.13
C GLU A 63 -12.48 18.49 -4.32
N GLU A 64 -13.32 17.49 -4.59
CA GLU A 64 -14.55 17.21 -3.84
C GLU A 64 -14.34 16.22 -2.69
N SER A 65 -13.09 15.84 -2.38
CA SER A 65 -12.71 14.85 -1.39
C SER A 65 -13.19 13.42 -1.71
N LYS A 66 -13.38 13.11 -2.99
CA LYS A 66 -13.68 11.75 -3.46
C LYS A 66 -12.40 10.99 -3.75
N ILE A 67 -12.36 9.73 -3.40
CA ILE A 67 -11.21 8.87 -3.67
C ILE A 67 -11.10 8.59 -5.18
N MET A 68 -9.95 8.92 -5.74
CA MET A 68 -9.61 8.69 -7.14
C MET A 68 -8.68 7.51 -7.33
N ALA A 69 -7.80 7.25 -6.37
CA ALA A 69 -6.90 6.10 -6.41
C ALA A 69 -6.55 5.61 -5.01
N ILE A 70 -6.32 4.31 -4.90
CA ILE A 70 -5.86 3.63 -3.68
C ILE A 70 -4.73 2.67 -4.04
N CYS A 71 -3.73 2.59 -3.18
CA CYS A 71 -2.78 1.49 -3.16
C CYS A 71 -2.55 1.07 -1.70
N PRO A 72 -3.03 -0.12 -1.28
CA PRO A 72 -2.66 -0.68 0.00
C PRO A 72 -1.14 -0.84 0.06
N LEU A 73 -0.50 -0.18 1.02
CA LEU A 73 0.94 -0.06 1.13
C LEU A 73 1.35 -0.19 2.59
N TYR A 74 2.47 -0.85 2.82
CA TYR A 74 3.01 -1.09 4.15
C TYR A 74 4.48 -0.74 4.21
N LEU A 75 4.91 -0.19 5.34
CA LEU A 75 6.32 -0.07 5.69
C LEU A 75 6.75 -1.38 6.36
N LYS A 76 7.61 -2.14 5.65
CA LYS A 76 8.08 -3.45 6.07
C LYS A 76 9.43 -3.35 6.76
N SER A 77 9.52 -3.89 7.98
CA SER A 77 10.79 -3.98 8.72
C SER A 77 11.51 -5.33 8.60
N HIS A 78 10.84 -6.35 8.03
CA HIS A 78 11.37 -7.69 7.75
C HIS A 78 10.45 -8.43 6.77
N SER A 79 10.85 -9.60 6.24
CA SER A 79 10.10 -10.36 5.22
C SER A 79 9.02 -11.30 5.75
N TYR A 80 8.85 -11.42 7.06
CA TYR A 80 7.83 -12.33 7.61
C TYR A 80 6.42 -11.97 7.13
N GLY A 81 5.66 -13.00 6.73
CA GLY A 81 4.30 -12.88 6.24
C GLY A 81 4.17 -12.41 4.79
N GLU A 82 5.27 -12.22 4.06
CA GLU A 82 5.25 -11.84 2.64
C GLU A 82 5.11 -13.04 1.70
N TYR A 83 5.53 -14.23 2.13
CA TYR A 83 5.64 -15.44 1.30
C TYR A 83 6.54 -15.26 0.06
N ILE A 84 7.42 -14.26 0.10
CA ILE A 84 8.51 -14.05 -0.84
C ILE A 84 9.81 -14.11 -0.05
N PHE A 85 10.70 -15.02 -0.46
CA PHE A 85 11.95 -15.28 0.25
C PHE A 85 13.06 -14.41 -0.34
N ASP A 86 13.20 -13.21 0.18
CA ASP A 86 14.20 -12.23 -0.26
C ASP A 86 15.45 -12.16 0.64
N HIS A 87 15.69 -13.20 1.43
CA HIS A 87 16.83 -13.28 2.35
C HIS A 87 18.17 -13.07 1.64
N ALA A 88 18.34 -13.65 0.43
CA ALA A 88 19.56 -13.48 -0.34
C ALA A 88 19.80 -12.01 -0.75
N TRP A 89 18.75 -11.26 -1.04
CA TRP A 89 18.83 -9.83 -1.33
C TRP A 89 19.20 -9.04 -0.08
N ALA A 90 18.57 -9.32 1.06
CA ALA A 90 18.88 -8.68 2.33
C ALA A 90 20.35 -8.92 2.73
N ASP A 91 20.84 -10.16 2.56
CA ASP A 91 22.24 -10.51 2.80
C ASP A 91 23.21 -9.80 1.85
N ALA A 92 22.83 -9.65 0.57
CA ALA A 92 23.63 -8.93 -0.40
C ALA A 92 23.76 -7.44 -0.03
N TYR A 93 22.67 -6.80 0.35
CA TYR A 93 22.68 -5.41 0.84
C TYR A 93 23.58 -5.27 2.06
N HIS A 94 23.41 -6.14 3.04
CA HIS A 94 24.20 -6.12 4.28
C HIS A 94 25.72 -6.27 4.00
N ARG A 95 26.10 -7.18 3.10
CA ARG A 95 27.51 -7.36 2.69
C ARG A 95 28.12 -6.11 2.04
N HIS A 96 27.30 -5.24 1.47
CA HIS A 96 27.74 -3.98 0.89
C HIS A 96 27.53 -2.77 1.83
N GLY A 97 27.25 -3.02 3.12
CA GLY A 97 27.04 -1.96 4.11
C GLY A 97 25.74 -1.18 3.92
N LEU A 98 24.77 -1.74 3.19
CA LEU A 98 23.47 -1.15 2.92
C LEU A 98 22.38 -1.85 3.73
N SER A 99 21.30 -1.12 4.05
CA SER A 99 20.12 -1.68 4.69
C SER A 99 19.07 -2.05 3.65
N TYR A 100 18.62 -3.32 3.64
CA TYR A 100 17.51 -3.78 2.80
C TYR A 100 16.16 -3.39 3.40
N TYR A 101 16.04 -3.38 4.71
CA TYR A 101 14.87 -2.91 5.45
C TYR A 101 15.16 -1.60 6.16
N PRO A 102 14.14 -0.72 6.37
CA PRO A 102 12.76 -0.90 5.92
C PRO A 102 12.60 -0.72 4.40
N LYS A 103 11.50 -1.27 3.86
CA LYS A 103 11.07 -1.08 2.46
C LYS A 103 9.57 -0.78 2.41
N LEU A 104 9.09 -0.11 1.36
CA LEU A 104 7.66 -0.04 1.07
C LEU A 104 7.21 -1.30 0.33
N GLN A 105 6.03 -1.81 0.68
CA GLN A 105 5.48 -3.00 0.07
C GLN A 105 3.99 -2.91 -0.15
N SER A 106 3.54 -3.12 -1.38
CA SER A 106 2.14 -3.37 -1.72
C SER A 106 1.91 -4.87 -1.84
N ALA A 107 1.23 -5.43 -0.86
CA ALA A 107 0.84 -6.84 -0.76
C ALA A 107 -0.33 -6.96 0.22
N ILE A 108 -0.97 -8.12 0.26
CA ILE A 108 -1.93 -8.43 1.32
C ILE A 108 -1.16 -9.12 2.46
N PRO A 109 -1.19 -8.58 3.68
CA PRO A 109 -0.47 -9.19 4.79
C PRO A 109 -0.88 -10.65 5.01
N PHE A 110 0.10 -11.54 5.16
CA PHE A 110 -0.07 -12.97 5.44
C PHE A 110 -0.89 -13.74 4.40
N THR A 111 -1.16 -13.15 3.22
CA THR A 111 -2.08 -13.72 2.23
C THR A 111 -1.43 -13.66 0.84
N PRO A 112 -0.81 -14.75 0.36
CA PRO A 112 -0.10 -14.79 -0.93
C PRO A 112 -1.08 -14.95 -2.09
N VAL A 113 -1.97 -13.99 -2.25
CA VAL A 113 -3.02 -13.99 -3.27
C VAL A 113 -2.69 -13.00 -4.38
N THR A 114 -2.84 -13.44 -5.62
CA THR A 114 -2.68 -12.60 -6.80
C THR A 114 -3.85 -11.64 -6.95
N GLY A 115 -3.59 -10.42 -7.39
CA GLY A 115 -4.62 -9.41 -7.64
C GLY A 115 -4.03 -8.03 -7.90
N ASP A 116 -4.92 -7.08 -8.17
CA ASP A 116 -4.53 -5.69 -8.32
C ASP A 116 -4.00 -5.11 -7.01
N ARG A 117 -3.04 -4.22 -7.11
CA ARG A 117 -2.46 -3.47 -5.98
C ARG A 117 -2.68 -1.98 -6.10
N ILE A 118 -3.02 -1.49 -7.28
CA ILE A 118 -3.39 -0.10 -7.54
C ILE A 118 -4.83 -0.10 -8.05
N PHE A 119 -5.70 0.59 -7.33
CA PHE A 119 -7.13 0.69 -7.61
C PHE A 119 -7.46 2.10 -8.06
N LEU A 120 -8.20 2.22 -9.14
CA LEU A 120 -8.55 3.49 -9.76
C LEU A 120 -10.06 3.67 -9.80
N ASN A 121 -10.52 4.86 -9.44
CA ASN A 121 -11.90 5.25 -9.63
C ASN A 121 -12.30 5.12 -11.11
N LYS A 122 -13.53 4.68 -11.36
CA LYS A 122 -14.09 4.49 -12.71
C LYS A 122 -14.04 5.75 -13.58
N LYS A 123 -13.95 6.93 -12.99
CA LYS A 123 -13.82 8.21 -13.69
C LYS A 123 -12.47 8.40 -14.39
N ILE A 124 -11.44 7.64 -13.98
CA ILE A 124 -10.09 7.71 -14.57
C ILE A 124 -10.11 7.07 -15.96
N LYS A 125 -9.95 7.88 -17.00
CA LYS A 125 -9.97 7.42 -18.40
C LYS A 125 -8.64 6.81 -18.84
N ASN A 126 -7.52 7.46 -18.53
CA ASN A 126 -6.18 7.00 -18.89
C ASN A 126 -5.53 6.27 -17.73
N LYS A 127 -5.93 5.01 -17.50
CA LYS A 127 -5.46 4.18 -16.40
C LYS A 127 -3.95 3.99 -16.43
N LYS A 128 -3.36 3.73 -17.61
CA LYS A 128 -1.92 3.48 -17.76
C LYS A 128 -1.07 4.65 -17.27
N ASN A 129 -1.40 5.86 -17.69
CA ASN A 129 -0.68 7.05 -17.25
C ASN A 129 -0.88 7.32 -15.77
N LYS A 130 -2.09 7.08 -15.25
CA LYS A 130 -2.38 7.27 -13.83
C LYS A 130 -1.61 6.28 -12.96
N ILE A 131 -1.51 5.02 -13.35
CA ILE A 131 -0.70 4.01 -12.66
C ILE A 131 0.77 4.44 -12.62
N LYS A 132 1.31 4.92 -13.74
CA LYS A 132 2.70 5.43 -13.81
C LYS A 132 2.93 6.61 -12.86
N GLU A 133 1.98 7.52 -12.78
CA GLU A 133 2.01 8.66 -11.85
C GLU A 133 2.02 8.18 -10.39
N ILE A 134 1.13 7.26 -10.03
CA ILE A 134 1.05 6.68 -8.68
C ILE A 134 2.36 5.98 -8.30
N ILE A 135 2.94 5.19 -9.20
CA ILE A 135 4.24 4.55 -8.96
C ILE A 135 5.33 5.60 -8.71
N ASN A 136 5.37 6.68 -9.48
CA ASN A 136 6.33 7.77 -9.26
C ASN A 136 6.13 8.45 -7.89
N ASN A 137 4.88 8.64 -7.47
CA ASN A 137 4.57 9.20 -6.16
C ASN A 137 5.01 8.27 -5.02
N ILE A 138 4.81 6.96 -5.17
CA ILE A 138 5.28 5.97 -4.20
C ILE A 138 6.81 5.92 -4.15
N ILE A 139 7.50 6.05 -5.28
CA ILE A 139 8.96 6.15 -5.33
C ILE A 139 9.45 7.43 -4.63
N ALA A 140 8.77 8.56 -4.84
CA ALA A 140 9.09 9.81 -4.16
C ALA A 140 8.91 9.68 -2.64
N GLU A 141 7.84 9.01 -2.20
CA GLU A 141 7.59 8.73 -0.78
C GLU A 141 8.65 7.80 -0.19
N ALA A 142 9.05 6.74 -0.92
CA ALA A 142 10.12 5.85 -0.50
C ALA A 142 11.43 6.63 -0.25
N LYS A 143 11.75 7.58 -1.13
CA LYS A 143 12.91 8.46 -0.97
C LYS A 143 12.76 9.40 0.23
N ARG A 144 11.57 9.97 0.44
CA ARG A 144 11.28 10.83 1.59
C ARG A 144 11.45 10.10 2.92
N LEU A 145 11.04 8.82 2.97
CA LEU A 145 11.16 7.95 4.14
C LEU A 145 12.56 7.34 4.31
N ASP A 146 13.46 7.56 3.35
CA ASP A 146 14.79 6.94 3.32
C ASP A 146 14.75 5.41 3.43
N VAL A 147 13.81 4.78 2.72
CA VAL A 147 13.69 3.33 2.66
C VAL A 147 14.39 2.77 1.42
N SER A 148 14.79 1.48 1.49
CA SER A 148 15.63 0.85 0.47
C SER A 148 14.95 0.73 -0.90
N SER A 149 13.64 0.50 -0.93
CA SER A 149 12.91 0.15 -2.15
C SER A 149 11.40 0.18 -1.96
N ALA A 150 10.67 0.06 -3.07
CA ALA A 150 9.23 -0.17 -3.09
C ALA A 150 8.92 -1.42 -3.93
N HIS A 151 8.15 -2.34 -3.39
CA HIS A 151 7.82 -3.63 -3.98
C HIS A 151 6.32 -3.80 -4.17
N PHE A 152 5.94 -4.47 -5.25
CA PHE A 152 4.58 -4.90 -5.53
C PHE A 152 4.57 -6.41 -5.71
N ASN A 153 3.95 -7.14 -4.79
CA ASN A 153 3.96 -8.60 -4.80
C ASN A 153 2.62 -9.15 -5.28
N PHE A 154 2.68 -10.33 -5.93
CA PHE A 154 1.50 -11.07 -6.40
C PHE A 154 0.55 -10.23 -7.27
N ILE A 155 1.12 -9.42 -8.16
CA ILE A 155 0.35 -8.65 -9.14
C ILE A 155 -0.15 -9.57 -10.26
N ASN A 156 -1.28 -9.18 -10.88
CA ASN A 156 -1.77 -9.83 -12.10
C ASN A 156 -0.79 -9.59 -13.28
N SER A 157 -0.70 -10.56 -14.18
CA SER A 157 0.08 -10.47 -15.42
C SER A 157 -0.60 -9.57 -16.45
#